data_1b5afce4944614901123c5c48f49e3f8
#
_entry.id   1b5afce4944614901123c5c48f49e3f8
#
_cell.length_a   1.000
_cell.length_b   1.000
_cell.length_c   1.000
_cell.angle_alpha   90.00
_cell.angle_beta   90.00
_cell.angle_gamma   90.00
#
_symmetry.space_group_name_H-M   'P 1'
#
loop_
_entity.id
_entity.type
_entity.pdbx_description
1 polymer ?
#
loop_
_entity_poly.entity_id
_entity_poly.type
_entity_poly.pdbx_seq_one_letter_code
_entity_poly.pdbx_strand_id
1 'polypeptide(L)'
;MTLEVQDLTIDIGGRRVVDGVSFDVPDGARVGLIGESGSGKSLTSLAMLGLLPDGATAGGSIRWNGRELLGLPDRELAQLRGDDIGIVFQEPRTALNPIRTVGRQIAESVRIHERVSRAEAHARAVQEAARVALPDPERIVARYPHQLSGGQRQRVAIATALACRPRLLIADEPTTALDVTIQAEILDLLLSLVEDDGMSLVFITHDLAVLSRIATHGIVLEDGHVVESAPVSTLLTAPASPVTQGLLRDATATLWRPGGAPATRGSGAEPQKGGRGGEPGVWGEAPEGTS
;
A
#
# COMPACT_ATOMS: atom_id res chain seq x y z
N MET A 1 -2.21 2.93 23.03
CA MET A 1 -1.32 3.89 22.35
C MET A 1 -2.10 4.53 21.23
N THR A 2 -1.82 5.78 20.88
CA THR A 2 -2.63 6.50 19.89
C THR A 2 -1.76 7.24 18.90
N LEU A 3 -2.15 7.23 17.63
CA LEU A 3 -1.70 8.19 16.63
C LEU A 3 -2.79 9.25 16.48
N GLU A 4 -2.43 10.52 16.61
CA GLU A 4 -3.33 11.65 16.46
C GLU A 4 -2.80 12.55 15.33
N VAL A 5 -3.64 12.86 14.36
CA VAL A 5 -3.36 13.78 13.26
C VAL A 5 -4.36 14.93 13.34
N GLN A 6 -3.87 16.16 13.47
CA GLN A 6 -4.70 17.36 13.66
C GLN A 6 -4.31 18.44 12.68
N ASP A 7 -5.28 18.88 11.89
CA ASP A 7 -5.17 19.97 10.90
C ASP A 7 -3.91 19.86 10.02
N LEU A 8 -3.57 18.61 9.62
CA LEU A 8 -2.40 18.34 8.80
C LEU A 8 -2.53 19.03 7.46
N THR A 9 -1.53 19.84 7.13
CA THR A 9 -1.37 20.47 5.81
C THR A 9 -0.04 20.04 5.19
N ILE A 10 -0.02 19.83 3.88
CA ILE A 10 1.20 19.52 3.14
C ILE A 10 1.24 20.37 1.88
N ASP A 11 2.32 21.14 1.71
CA ASP A 11 2.60 21.95 0.55
C ASP A 11 3.79 21.38 -0.22
N ILE A 12 3.67 21.24 -1.53
CA ILE A 12 4.74 20.80 -2.45
C ILE A 12 4.84 21.78 -3.60
N GLY A 13 6.02 22.39 -3.79
CA GLY A 13 6.23 23.36 -4.88
C GLY A 13 5.29 24.55 -4.83
N GLY A 14 4.87 24.99 -3.64
CA GLY A 14 3.93 26.09 -3.44
C GLY A 14 2.46 25.73 -3.66
N ARG A 15 2.14 24.45 -3.95
CA ARG A 15 0.77 23.95 -4.06
C ARG A 15 0.41 23.15 -2.82
N ARG A 16 -0.74 23.46 -2.20
CA ARG A 16 -1.31 22.66 -1.14
C ARG A 16 -1.89 21.37 -1.70
N VAL A 17 -1.42 20.23 -1.17
CA VAL A 17 -1.82 18.89 -1.62
C VAL A 17 -2.54 18.09 -0.52
N VAL A 18 -2.38 18.50 0.74
CA VAL A 18 -3.18 18.04 1.89
C VAL A 18 -3.57 19.30 2.66
N ASP A 19 -4.84 19.41 3.04
CA ASP A 19 -5.37 20.63 3.64
C ASP A 19 -6.36 20.32 4.76
N GLY A 20 -5.90 20.48 6.01
CA GLY A 20 -6.70 20.35 7.22
C GLY A 20 -7.13 18.90 7.55
N VAL A 21 -6.34 17.90 7.19
CA VAL A 21 -6.66 16.50 7.48
C VAL A 21 -6.51 16.22 8.96
N SER A 22 -7.59 15.72 9.60
CA SER A 22 -7.62 15.38 11.03
C SER A 22 -8.25 14.02 11.25
N PHE A 23 -7.60 13.15 12.02
CA PHE A 23 -8.11 11.85 12.45
C PHE A 23 -7.26 11.25 13.57
N ASP A 24 -7.82 10.24 14.24
CA ASP A 24 -7.15 9.49 15.29
C ASP A 24 -7.11 8.00 14.97
N VAL A 25 -6.05 7.33 15.41
CA VAL A 25 -5.91 5.87 15.38
C VAL A 25 -5.72 5.39 16.81
N PRO A 26 -6.82 4.97 17.47
CA PRO A 26 -6.75 4.38 18.81
C PRO A 26 -5.91 3.10 18.86
N ASP A 27 -5.49 2.70 20.06
CA ASP A 27 -4.75 1.45 20.27
C ASP A 27 -5.54 0.24 19.77
N GLY A 28 -4.90 -0.60 18.98
CA GLY A 28 -5.51 -1.78 18.35
C GLY A 28 -6.56 -1.48 17.27
N ALA A 29 -6.78 -0.20 16.92
CA ALA A 29 -7.74 0.17 15.90
C ALA A 29 -7.20 -0.10 14.48
N ARG A 30 -8.13 -0.44 13.57
CA ARG A 30 -7.85 -0.62 12.14
C ARG A 30 -8.58 0.48 11.37
N VAL A 31 -7.82 1.50 10.99
CA VAL A 31 -8.32 2.69 10.28
C VAL A 31 -7.85 2.65 8.83
N GLY A 32 -8.78 2.88 7.91
CA GLY A 32 -8.49 2.95 6.48
C GLY A 32 -8.53 4.38 5.95
N LEU A 33 -7.51 4.76 5.18
CA LEU A 33 -7.52 5.97 4.37
C LEU A 33 -7.89 5.59 2.94
N ILE A 34 -9.02 6.09 2.44
CA ILE A 34 -9.52 5.76 1.10
C ILE A 34 -9.78 7.03 0.29
N GLY A 35 -9.66 6.92 -1.04
CA GLY A 35 -9.91 8.01 -1.98
C GLY A 35 -9.23 7.74 -3.31
N GLU A 36 -9.47 8.57 -4.30
CA GLU A 36 -8.86 8.45 -5.62
C GLU A 36 -7.33 8.69 -5.61
N SER A 37 -6.66 8.34 -6.71
CA SER A 37 -5.23 8.65 -6.87
C SER A 37 -5.01 10.16 -6.81
N GLY A 38 -4.02 10.61 -6.05
CA GLY A 38 -3.73 12.03 -5.86
C GLY A 38 -4.53 12.73 -4.74
N SER A 39 -5.42 12.04 -4.02
CA SER A 39 -6.19 12.65 -2.92
C SER A 39 -5.38 12.94 -1.64
N GLY A 40 -4.07 12.68 -1.60
CA GLY A 40 -3.20 13.00 -0.47
C GLY A 40 -2.90 11.84 0.49
N LYS A 41 -3.47 10.65 0.32
CA LYS A 41 -3.31 9.48 1.24
C LYS A 41 -1.87 9.10 1.52
N SER A 42 -1.08 8.83 0.46
CA SER A 42 0.33 8.43 0.62
C SER A 42 1.19 9.56 1.18
N LEU A 43 0.90 10.82 0.85
CA LEU A 43 1.60 11.96 1.46
C LEU A 43 1.28 12.08 2.95
N THR A 44 0.03 11.83 3.33
CA THR A 44 -0.38 11.77 4.74
C THR A 44 0.39 10.68 5.49
N SER A 45 0.53 9.48 4.90
CA SER A 45 1.32 8.40 5.53
C SER A 45 2.82 8.72 5.62
N LEU A 46 3.39 9.33 4.59
CA LEU A 46 4.80 9.76 4.62
C LEU A 46 5.06 10.87 5.65
N ALA A 47 4.08 11.77 5.86
CA ALA A 47 4.18 12.81 6.89
C ALA A 47 4.26 12.20 8.30
N MET A 48 3.48 11.15 8.59
CA MET A 48 3.52 10.44 9.89
C MET A 48 4.92 9.86 10.19
N LEU A 49 5.69 9.58 9.16
CA LEU A 49 7.02 9.00 9.26
C LEU A 49 8.15 10.03 9.08
N GLY A 50 7.80 11.28 8.77
CA GLY A 50 8.80 12.31 8.41
C GLY A 50 9.56 11.97 7.13
N LEU A 51 8.90 11.31 6.16
CA LEU A 51 9.49 10.88 4.89
C LEU A 51 8.92 11.65 3.69
N LEU A 52 8.44 12.86 3.92
CA LEU A 52 7.98 13.71 2.83
C LEU A 52 9.11 13.99 1.82
N PRO A 53 8.78 14.13 0.52
CA PRO A 53 9.78 14.42 -0.50
C PRO A 53 10.46 15.78 -0.28
N ASP A 54 11.66 15.94 -0.84
CA ASP A 54 12.42 17.18 -0.78
C ASP A 54 11.59 18.37 -1.29
N GLY A 55 11.63 19.47 -0.56
CA GLY A 55 10.86 20.67 -0.89
C GLY A 55 9.40 20.65 -0.44
N ALA A 56 8.92 19.57 0.16
CA ALA A 56 7.62 19.55 0.82
C ALA A 56 7.72 20.17 2.22
N THR A 57 6.66 20.86 2.63
CA THR A 57 6.49 21.40 3.98
C THR A 57 5.20 20.89 4.57
N ALA A 58 5.22 20.53 5.86
CA ALA A 58 4.04 20.11 6.59
C ALA A 58 3.72 21.06 7.72
N GLY A 59 2.42 21.29 7.97
CA GLY A 59 1.90 22.05 9.10
C GLY A 59 0.82 21.25 9.83
N GLY A 60 0.34 21.77 10.95
CA GLY A 60 -0.57 21.06 11.83
C GLY A 60 0.18 20.29 12.90
N SER A 61 -0.34 19.13 13.33
CA SER A 61 0.24 18.29 14.36
C SER A 61 0.07 16.81 14.03
N ILE A 62 1.11 16.02 14.23
CA ILE A 62 1.07 14.55 14.22
C ILE A 62 1.70 14.05 15.50
N ARG A 63 0.92 13.38 16.34
CA ARG A 63 1.40 12.88 17.63
C ARG A 63 1.35 11.37 17.72
N TRP A 64 2.45 10.79 18.16
CA TRP A 64 2.51 9.39 18.54
C TRP A 64 2.64 9.28 20.06
N ASN A 65 1.62 8.72 20.73
CA ASN A 65 1.58 8.64 22.19
C ASN A 65 1.78 9.99 22.88
N GLY A 66 1.18 11.06 22.34
CA GLY A 66 1.31 12.43 22.86
C GLY A 66 2.61 13.14 22.47
N ARG A 67 3.57 12.45 21.84
CA ARG A 67 4.82 13.06 21.34
C ARG A 67 4.60 13.59 19.92
N GLU A 68 4.88 14.89 19.72
CA GLU A 68 4.84 15.53 18.40
C GLU A 68 5.92 14.94 17.48
N LEU A 69 5.53 14.57 16.24
CA LEU A 69 6.44 14.03 15.23
C LEU A 69 6.87 15.06 14.19
N LEU A 70 5.99 16.04 13.86
CA LEU A 70 6.34 17.08 12.90
C LEU A 70 7.47 17.93 13.44
N GLY A 71 8.49 18.16 12.61
CA GLY A 71 9.65 18.94 12.97
C GLY A 71 10.70 18.24 13.83
N LEU A 72 10.48 16.95 14.17
CA LEU A 72 11.53 16.17 14.83
C LEU A 72 12.74 15.97 13.88
N PRO A 73 13.97 15.99 14.42
CA PRO A 73 15.16 15.60 13.68
C PRO A 73 15.03 14.18 13.13
N ASP A 74 15.53 13.92 11.91
CA ASP A 74 15.48 12.61 11.27
C ASP A 74 16.07 11.48 12.16
N ARG A 75 17.10 11.76 12.94
CA ARG A 75 17.67 10.81 13.89
C ARG A 75 16.66 10.31 14.93
N GLU A 76 15.74 11.16 15.37
CA GLU A 76 14.73 10.80 16.36
C GLU A 76 13.57 10.02 15.69
N LEU A 77 13.16 10.45 14.50
CA LEU A 77 12.19 9.72 13.69
C LEU A 77 12.71 8.34 13.27
N ALA A 78 13.99 8.22 12.95
CA ALA A 78 14.63 6.95 12.61
C ALA A 78 14.58 5.91 13.76
N GLN A 79 14.50 6.35 15.02
CA GLN A 79 14.30 5.45 16.15
C GLN A 79 12.88 4.89 16.22
N LEU A 80 11.88 5.67 15.79
CA LEU A 80 10.49 5.25 15.78
C LEU A 80 10.17 4.37 14.56
N ARG A 81 10.82 4.68 13.41
CA ARG A 81 10.63 3.90 12.18
C ARG A 81 11.21 2.50 12.35
N GLY A 82 10.38 1.48 12.21
CA GLY A 82 10.73 0.08 12.34
C GLY A 82 10.56 -0.49 13.74
N ASP A 83 10.78 0.29 14.80
CA ASP A 83 10.60 -0.13 16.20
C ASP A 83 9.14 0.09 16.65
N ASP A 84 8.68 1.32 16.67
CA ASP A 84 7.29 1.66 17.06
C ASP A 84 6.32 1.65 15.87
N ILE A 85 6.76 2.11 14.69
CA ILE A 85 5.93 2.28 13.49
C ILE A 85 6.57 1.54 12.31
N GLY A 86 5.93 0.47 11.87
CA GLY A 86 6.29 -0.25 10.65
C GLY A 86 5.58 0.33 9.43
N ILE A 87 6.19 0.23 8.25
CA ILE A 87 5.56 0.61 6.99
C ILE A 87 5.77 -0.45 5.91
N VAL A 88 4.68 -0.73 5.17
CA VAL A 88 4.70 -1.49 3.92
C VAL A 88 4.36 -0.51 2.80
N PHE A 89 5.29 -0.29 1.88
CA PHE A 89 5.13 0.61 0.74
C PHE A 89 4.37 -0.05 -0.41
N GLN A 90 3.77 0.76 -1.26
CA GLN A 90 2.94 0.37 -2.41
C GLN A 90 3.64 -0.62 -3.36
N GLU A 91 4.93 -0.43 -3.63
CA GLU A 91 5.68 -1.26 -4.56
C GLU A 91 6.83 -2.03 -3.86
N PRO A 92 6.67 -3.35 -3.61
CA PRO A 92 7.74 -4.14 -2.99
C PRO A 92 9.01 -4.25 -3.87
N ARG A 93 8.89 -3.99 -5.18
CA ARG A 93 10.04 -4.00 -6.10
C ARG A 93 11.00 -2.86 -5.84
N THR A 94 10.49 -1.70 -5.45
CA THR A 94 11.28 -0.50 -5.13
C THR A 94 11.72 -0.49 -3.68
N ALA A 95 10.95 -1.12 -2.80
CA ALA A 95 11.25 -1.21 -1.37
C ALA A 95 12.37 -2.21 -1.05
N LEU A 96 12.54 -3.28 -1.85
CA LEU A 96 13.55 -4.31 -1.61
C LEU A 96 14.84 -4.04 -2.41
N ASN A 97 15.98 -4.06 -1.72
CA ASN A 97 17.28 -3.92 -2.36
C ASN A 97 17.61 -5.16 -3.21
N PRO A 98 17.75 -5.05 -4.56
CA PRO A 98 17.91 -6.20 -5.44
C PRO A 98 19.22 -6.94 -5.30
N ILE A 99 20.25 -6.32 -4.73
CA ILE A 99 21.60 -6.89 -4.57
C ILE A 99 21.86 -7.48 -3.17
N ARG A 100 20.83 -7.45 -2.29
CA ARG A 100 20.89 -8.07 -0.96
C ARG A 100 19.92 -9.24 -0.86
N THR A 101 20.32 -10.29 -0.15
CA THR A 101 19.41 -11.40 0.13
C THR A 101 18.27 -10.96 1.03
N VAL A 102 17.13 -11.62 0.91
CA VAL A 102 15.91 -11.35 1.67
C VAL A 102 16.17 -11.38 3.18
N GLY A 103 16.81 -12.44 3.67
CA GLY A 103 17.11 -12.59 5.10
C GLY A 103 18.04 -11.49 5.63
N ARG A 104 18.95 -10.96 4.80
CA ARG A 104 19.79 -9.82 5.21
C ARG A 104 18.97 -8.55 5.40
N GLN A 105 17.95 -8.33 4.57
CA GLN A 105 17.10 -7.14 4.64
C GLN A 105 16.22 -7.20 5.89
N ILE A 106 15.57 -8.35 6.16
CA ILE A 106 14.77 -8.54 7.37
C ILE A 106 15.67 -8.43 8.63
N ALA A 107 16.82 -9.10 8.64
CA ALA A 107 17.77 -9.07 9.77
C ALA A 107 18.38 -7.68 10.00
N GLU A 108 18.47 -6.83 8.97
CA GLU A 108 19.01 -5.47 9.11
C GLU A 108 18.10 -4.60 9.95
N SER A 109 16.77 -4.66 9.77
CA SER A 109 15.80 -3.96 10.61
C SER A 109 16.00 -4.32 12.09
N VAL A 110 16.09 -5.60 12.42
CA VAL A 110 16.35 -6.06 13.78
C VAL A 110 17.67 -5.52 14.33
N ARG A 111 18.74 -5.52 13.54
CA ARG A 111 20.06 -5.08 13.98
C ARG A 111 20.22 -3.56 14.14
N ILE A 112 19.37 -2.80 13.47
CA ILE A 112 19.34 -1.33 13.63
C ILE A 112 18.74 -0.95 14.98
N HIS A 113 17.66 -1.65 15.38
CA HIS A 113 16.88 -1.30 16.56
C HIS A 113 17.26 -2.11 17.80
N GLU A 114 17.69 -3.36 17.63
CA GLU A 114 18.03 -4.26 18.73
C GLU A 114 19.53 -4.54 18.77
N ARG A 115 20.09 -4.65 20.00
CA ARG A 115 21.51 -5.01 20.21
C ARG A 115 21.69 -6.53 20.18
N VAL A 116 21.49 -7.13 18.99
CA VAL A 116 21.60 -8.57 18.80
C VAL A 116 22.77 -8.96 17.90
N SER A 117 23.27 -10.19 18.05
CA SER A 117 24.29 -10.73 17.18
C SER A 117 23.78 -10.96 15.75
N ARG A 118 24.68 -11.15 14.78
CA ARG A 118 24.30 -11.49 13.41
C ARG A 118 23.56 -12.81 13.32
N ALA A 119 23.90 -13.79 14.15
CA ALA A 119 23.26 -15.09 14.19
C ALA A 119 21.81 -14.99 14.70
N GLU A 120 21.60 -14.23 15.79
CA GLU A 120 20.27 -13.98 16.34
C GLU A 120 19.38 -13.20 15.37
N ALA A 121 19.91 -12.15 14.73
CA ALA A 121 19.17 -11.41 13.72
C ALA A 121 18.80 -12.28 12.51
N HIS A 122 19.69 -13.19 12.10
CA HIS A 122 19.38 -14.15 11.03
C HIS A 122 18.30 -15.15 11.46
N ALA A 123 18.38 -15.69 12.67
CA ALA A 123 17.35 -16.57 13.20
C ALA A 123 15.97 -15.88 13.26
N ARG A 124 15.94 -14.60 13.67
CA ARG A 124 14.74 -13.77 13.64
C ARG A 124 14.21 -13.59 12.20
N ALA A 125 15.08 -13.36 11.23
CA ALA A 125 14.67 -13.24 9.84
C ALA A 125 14.02 -14.53 9.30
N VAL A 126 14.51 -15.69 9.68
CA VAL A 126 13.89 -17.01 9.36
C VAL A 126 12.51 -17.13 10.02
N GLN A 127 12.40 -16.74 11.30
CA GLN A 127 11.13 -16.76 12.03
C GLN A 127 10.09 -15.82 11.38
N GLU A 128 10.48 -14.60 11.04
CA GLU A 128 9.56 -13.65 10.37
C GLU A 128 9.19 -14.12 8.96
N ALA A 129 10.10 -14.76 8.23
CA ALA A 129 9.79 -15.38 6.94
C ALA A 129 8.76 -16.52 7.09
N ALA A 130 8.85 -17.33 8.14
CA ALA A 130 7.85 -18.35 8.45
C ALA A 130 6.50 -17.73 8.84
N ARG A 131 6.53 -16.66 9.63
CA ARG A 131 5.36 -15.95 10.14
C ARG A 131 4.52 -15.33 9.03
N VAL A 132 5.15 -14.84 7.96
CA VAL A 132 4.46 -14.34 6.77
C VAL A 132 4.15 -15.46 5.75
N ALA A 133 4.18 -16.72 6.18
CA ALA A 133 3.88 -17.90 5.36
C ALA A 133 4.71 -17.99 4.07
N LEU A 134 6.00 -17.64 4.12
CA LEU A 134 6.92 -17.92 3.02
C LEU A 134 7.30 -19.42 3.02
N PRO A 135 7.32 -20.07 1.84
CA PRO A 135 7.69 -21.49 1.76
C PRO A 135 9.19 -21.68 2.05
N ASP A 136 9.56 -22.77 2.73
CA ASP A 136 10.95 -23.07 3.07
C ASP A 136 11.72 -21.86 3.62
N PRO A 137 11.34 -21.29 4.79
CA PRO A 137 11.89 -20.03 5.29
C PRO A 137 13.41 -19.97 5.30
N GLU A 138 14.08 -21.04 5.70
CA GLU A 138 15.54 -21.14 5.73
C GLU A 138 16.18 -20.99 4.33
N ARG A 139 15.53 -21.52 3.30
CA ARG A 139 16.02 -21.40 1.92
C ARG A 139 15.66 -20.05 1.32
N ILE A 140 14.47 -19.53 1.61
CA ILE A 140 13.99 -18.30 0.99
C ILE A 140 14.76 -17.06 1.50
N VAL A 141 15.20 -17.06 2.76
CA VAL A 141 16.02 -15.97 3.30
C VAL A 141 17.39 -15.84 2.62
N ALA A 142 17.88 -16.92 1.98
CA ALA A 142 19.12 -16.90 1.19
C ALA A 142 18.93 -16.39 -0.24
N ARG A 143 17.68 -16.22 -0.72
CA ARG A 143 17.37 -15.74 -2.07
C ARG A 143 17.45 -14.23 -2.20
N TYR A 144 17.59 -13.76 -3.44
CA TYR A 144 17.49 -12.36 -3.80
C TYR A 144 16.06 -12.00 -4.24
N PRO A 145 15.62 -10.74 -4.13
CA PRO A 145 14.27 -10.33 -4.50
C PRO A 145 13.84 -10.72 -5.94
N HIS A 146 14.76 -10.67 -6.91
CA HIS A 146 14.46 -11.05 -8.30
C HIS A 146 14.16 -12.54 -8.50
N GLN A 147 14.50 -13.40 -7.52
CA GLN A 147 14.23 -14.85 -7.53
C GLN A 147 12.87 -15.21 -6.92
N LEU A 148 12.09 -14.21 -6.51
CA LEU A 148 10.80 -14.36 -5.83
C LEU A 148 9.65 -13.97 -6.73
N SER A 149 8.47 -14.59 -6.54
CA SER A 149 7.21 -14.12 -7.13
C SER A 149 6.76 -12.76 -6.55
N GLY A 150 5.78 -12.11 -7.18
CA GLY A 150 5.21 -10.85 -6.67
C GLY A 150 4.69 -10.98 -5.24
N GLY A 151 3.85 -11.98 -4.98
CA GLY A 151 3.32 -12.25 -3.63
C GLY A 151 4.39 -12.61 -2.61
N GLN A 152 5.44 -13.35 -3.00
CA GLN A 152 6.57 -13.63 -2.10
C GLN A 152 7.35 -12.36 -1.75
N ARG A 153 7.59 -11.46 -2.72
CA ARG A 153 8.22 -10.14 -2.45
C ARG A 153 7.38 -9.31 -1.49
N GLN A 154 6.05 -9.33 -1.66
CA GLN A 154 5.13 -8.63 -0.76
C GLN A 154 5.22 -9.18 0.66
N ARG A 155 5.21 -10.51 0.82
CA ARG A 155 5.39 -11.16 2.13
C ARG A 155 6.74 -10.80 2.77
N VAL A 156 7.82 -10.68 1.98
CA VAL A 156 9.12 -10.20 2.47
C VAL A 156 9.06 -8.76 2.93
N ALA A 157 8.39 -7.86 2.19
CA ALA A 157 8.22 -6.47 2.60
C ALA A 157 7.45 -6.37 3.93
N ILE A 158 6.39 -7.18 4.09
CA ILE A 158 5.63 -7.29 5.34
C ILE A 158 6.54 -7.83 6.47
N ALA A 159 7.29 -8.92 6.23
CA ALA A 159 8.23 -9.46 7.23
C ALA A 159 9.27 -8.43 7.68
N THR A 160 9.77 -7.61 6.74
CA THR A 160 10.73 -6.54 7.05
C THR A 160 10.12 -5.45 7.91
N ALA A 161 8.89 -5.04 7.59
CA ALA A 161 8.14 -4.04 8.36
C ALA A 161 7.80 -4.51 9.79
N LEU A 162 7.58 -5.81 9.97
CA LEU A 162 7.18 -6.42 11.24
C LEU A 162 8.34 -6.99 12.06
N ALA A 163 9.58 -6.96 11.57
CA ALA A 163 10.72 -7.64 12.17
C ALA A 163 11.02 -7.22 13.61
N CYS A 164 10.71 -5.95 13.95
CA CYS A 164 10.89 -5.39 15.31
C CYS A 164 9.58 -5.33 16.11
N ARG A 165 8.50 -5.99 15.65
CA ARG A 165 7.20 -6.00 16.34
C ARG A 165 6.64 -4.60 16.60
N PRO A 166 6.43 -3.76 15.59
CA PRO A 166 5.93 -2.41 15.75
C PRO A 166 4.52 -2.43 16.35
N ARG A 167 4.14 -1.32 16.97
CA ARG A 167 2.80 -1.14 17.56
C ARG A 167 1.80 -0.53 16.60
N LEU A 168 2.29 0.12 15.56
CA LEU A 168 1.51 0.65 14.45
C LEU A 168 2.08 0.13 13.13
N LEU A 169 1.23 -0.44 12.30
CA LEU A 169 1.57 -0.75 10.91
C LEU A 169 0.87 0.23 9.98
N ILE A 170 1.63 0.89 9.12
CA ILE A 170 1.10 1.67 8.00
C ILE A 170 1.27 0.80 6.74
N ALA A 171 0.18 0.51 6.04
CA ALA A 171 0.20 -0.28 4.81
C ALA A 171 -0.33 0.57 3.66
N ASP A 172 0.57 1.09 2.83
CA ASP A 172 0.23 1.95 1.70
C ASP A 172 0.05 1.12 0.43
N GLU A 173 -1.20 0.92 0.04
CA GLU A 173 -1.63 0.11 -1.11
C GLU A 173 -0.88 -1.24 -1.27
N PRO A 174 -0.80 -2.06 -0.22
CA PRO A 174 0.12 -3.20 -0.19
C PRO A 174 -0.26 -4.33 -1.16
N THR A 175 -1.37 -4.23 -1.88
CA THR A 175 -1.88 -5.29 -2.77
C THR A 175 -2.15 -4.85 -4.20
N THR A 176 -1.92 -3.58 -4.56
CA THR A 176 -2.32 -2.97 -5.85
C THR A 176 -1.71 -3.67 -7.09
N ALA A 177 -0.51 -4.24 -6.97
CA ALA A 177 0.19 -4.90 -8.09
C ALA A 177 0.03 -6.44 -8.11
N LEU A 178 -0.93 -6.98 -7.34
CA LEU A 178 -1.15 -8.42 -7.19
C LEU A 178 -2.44 -8.86 -7.89
N ASP A 179 -2.48 -10.12 -8.32
CA ASP A 179 -3.74 -10.73 -8.76
C ASP A 179 -4.72 -10.92 -7.59
N VAL A 180 -6.01 -11.05 -7.91
CA VAL A 180 -7.10 -11.06 -6.92
C VAL A 180 -6.93 -12.17 -5.86
N THR A 181 -6.42 -13.33 -6.26
CA THR A 181 -6.24 -14.46 -5.33
C THR A 181 -5.13 -14.16 -4.33
N ILE A 182 -3.97 -13.72 -4.82
CA ILE A 182 -2.83 -13.35 -3.97
C ILE A 182 -3.15 -12.12 -3.11
N GLN A 183 -3.92 -11.16 -3.65
CA GLN A 183 -4.41 -10.02 -2.88
C GLN A 183 -5.23 -10.48 -1.67
N ALA A 184 -6.18 -11.41 -1.88
CA ALA A 184 -6.98 -11.95 -0.78
C ALA A 184 -6.12 -12.62 0.30
N GLU A 185 -5.15 -13.46 -0.11
CA GLU A 185 -4.21 -14.10 0.81
C GLU A 185 -3.36 -13.11 1.63
N ILE A 186 -2.89 -12.03 0.98
CA ILE A 186 -2.10 -10.99 1.66
C ILE A 186 -2.95 -10.20 2.65
N LEU A 187 -4.21 -9.90 2.32
CA LEU A 187 -5.12 -9.22 3.24
C LEU A 187 -5.43 -10.07 4.47
N ASP A 188 -5.71 -11.37 4.28
CA ASP A 188 -5.98 -12.30 5.39
C ASP A 188 -4.72 -12.48 6.26
N LEU A 189 -3.54 -12.56 5.66
CA LEU A 189 -2.27 -12.57 6.37
C LEU A 189 -2.06 -11.30 7.21
N LEU A 190 -2.23 -10.12 6.61
CA LEU A 190 -2.08 -8.84 7.32
C LEU A 190 -3.05 -8.74 8.48
N LEU A 191 -4.30 -9.15 8.27
CA LEU A 191 -5.32 -9.13 9.31
C LEU A 191 -4.93 -10.02 10.49
N SER A 192 -4.53 -11.28 10.24
CA SER A 192 -4.09 -12.19 11.30
C SER A 192 -2.87 -11.65 12.06
N LEU A 193 -1.87 -11.09 11.35
CA LEU A 193 -0.67 -10.54 11.97
C LEU A 193 -0.96 -9.33 12.86
N VAL A 194 -1.88 -8.45 12.41
CA VAL A 194 -2.33 -7.28 13.19
C VAL A 194 -3.08 -7.70 14.45
N GLU A 195 -3.97 -8.70 14.33
CA GLU A 195 -4.75 -9.22 15.46
C GLU A 195 -3.87 -10.00 16.45
N ASP A 196 -2.98 -10.87 15.96
CA ASP A 196 -2.08 -11.69 16.79
C ASP A 196 -1.11 -10.85 17.63
N ASP A 197 -0.61 -9.74 17.06
CA ASP A 197 0.33 -8.84 17.75
C ASP A 197 -0.39 -7.71 18.51
N GLY A 198 -1.71 -7.55 18.36
CA GLY A 198 -2.47 -6.45 18.94
C GLY A 198 -2.04 -5.08 18.43
N MET A 199 -1.58 -5.01 17.18
CA MET A 199 -1.12 -3.77 16.55
C MET A 199 -2.29 -2.88 16.11
N SER A 200 -2.06 -1.57 16.09
CA SER A 200 -2.89 -0.65 15.32
C SER A 200 -2.53 -0.71 13.84
N LEU A 201 -3.51 -0.45 12.96
CA LEU A 201 -3.31 -0.45 11.50
C LEU A 201 -3.83 0.84 10.88
N VAL A 202 -3.00 1.48 10.06
CA VAL A 202 -3.43 2.44 9.03
C VAL A 202 -3.30 1.77 7.68
N PHE A 203 -4.43 1.50 7.04
CA PHE A 203 -4.47 0.84 5.73
C PHE A 203 -4.91 1.82 4.64
N ILE A 204 -4.09 2.00 3.63
CA ILE A 204 -4.34 2.93 2.53
C ILE A 204 -4.74 2.14 1.29
N THR A 205 -5.84 2.53 0.66
CA THR A 205 -6.33 1.92 -0.58
C THR A 205 -7.21 2.90 -1.36
N HIS A 206 -7.44 2.63 -2.62
CA HIS A 206 -8.48 3.27 -3.43
C HIS A 206 -9.72 2.36 -3.62
N ASP A 207 -9.71 1.14 -3.07
CA ASP A 207 -10.78 0.15 -3.23
C ASP A 207 -11.55 -0.06 -1.91
N LEU A 208 -12.84 0.31 -1.92
CA LEU A 208 -13.72 0.18 -0.75
C LEU A 208 -14.01 -1.29 -0.40
N ALA A 209 -14.00 -2.20 -1.39
CA ALA A 209 -14.18 -3.62 -1.11
C ALA A 209 -12.97 -4.20 -0.37
N VAL A 210 -11.75 -3.79 -0.75
CA VAL A 210 -10.51 -4.13 -0.04
C VAL A 210 -10.54 -3.58 1.39
N LEU A 211 -10.93 -2.30 1.54
CA LEU A 211 -11.01 -1.65 2.84
C LEU A 211 -11.95 -2.39 3.79
N SER A 212 -13.09 -2.86 3.28
CA SER A 212 -14.12 -3.54 4.08
C SER A 212 -13.65 -4.85 4.71
N ARG A 213 -12.60 -5.47 4.19
CA ARG A 213 -12.02 -6.72 4.73
C ARG A 213 -11.07 -6.48 5.88
N ILE A 214 -10.41 -5.31 5.94
CA ILE A 214 -9.27 -5.13 6.84
C ILE A 214 -9.47 -4.01 7.87
N ALA A 215 -10.25 -2.98 7.56
CA ALA A 215 -10.48 -1.83 8.43
C ALA A 215 -11.87 -1.85 9.07
N THR A 216 -11.97 -1.26 10.26
CA THR A 216 -13.25 -1.07 10.98
C THR A 216 -13.80 0.34 10.81
N HIS A 217 -12.93 1.32 10.58
CA HIS A 217 -13.27 2.73 10.36
C HIS A 217 -12.59 3.21 9.08
N GLY A 218 -13.29 4.01 8.28
CA GLY A 218 -12.79 4.57 7.03
C GLY A 218 -12.81 6.09 7.03
N ILE A 219 -11.76 6.69 6.48
CA ILE A 219 -11.58 8.12 6.28
C ILE A 219 -11.42 8.34 4.78
N VAL A 220 -12.38 9.03 4.20
CA VAL A 220 -12.45 9.27 2.75
C VAL A 220 -11.81 10.61 2.46
N LEU A 221 -10.78 10.60 1.60
CA LEU A 221 -10.06 11.79 1.15
C LEU A 221 -10.38 12.11 -0.31
N GLU A 222 -10.62 13.39 -0.58
CA GLU A 222 -10.72 13.98 -1.90
C GLU A 222 -9.98 15.30 -1.92
N ASP A 223 -9.15 15.54 -2.94
CA ASP A 223 -8.39 16.77 -3.15
C ASP A 223 -7.70 17.32 -1.89
N GLY A 224 -7.13 16.44 -1.09
CA GLY A 224 -6.41 16.79 0.13
C GLY A 224 -7.27 17.00 1.37
N HIS A 225 -8.59 16.84 1.29
CA HIS A 225 -9.52 17.03 2.41
C HIS A 225 -10.19 15.74 2.85
N VAL A 226 -10.57 15.65 4.11
CA VAL A 226 -11.46 14.59 4.60
C VAL A 226 -12.90 14.97 4.24
N VAL A 227 -13.54 14.17 3.36
CA VAL A 227 -14.93 14.40 2.93
C VAL A 227 -15.94 13.52 3.67
N GLU A 228 -15.49 12.40 4.26
CA GLU A 228 -16.30 11.54 5.11
C GLU A 228 -15.40 10.73 6.05
N SER A 229 -15.85 10.53 7.29
CA SER A 229 -15.19 9.67 8.28
C SER A 229 -16.27 8.91 9.05
N ALA A 230 -16.30 7.58 8.91
CA ALA A 230 -17.35 6.75 9.48
C ALA A 230 -16.88 5.29 9.65
N PRO A 231 -17.59 4.48 10.46
CA PRO A 231 -17.44 3.03 10.44
C PRO A 231 -17.59 2.49 9.01
N VAL A 232 -16.77 1.53 8.62
CA VAL A 232 -16.78 0.96 7.26
C VAL A 232 -18.18 0.41 6.90
N SER A 233 -18.89 -0.17 7.86
CA SER A 233 -20.29 -0.61 7.66
C SER A 233 -21.21 0.53 7.21
N THR A 234 -21.01 1.74 7.71
CA THR A 234 -21.78 2.94 7.32
C THR A 234 -21.39 3.39 5.91
N LEU A 235 -20.08 3.42 5.59
CA LEU A 235 -19.61 3.77 4.25
C LEU A 235 -20.16 2.83 3.16
N LEU A 236 -20.41 1.56 3.53
CA LEU A 236 -20.97 0.55 2.61
C LEU A 236 -22.49 0.61 2.48
N THR A 237 -23.23 1.08 3.50
CA THR A 237 -24.71 0.99 3.52
C THR A 237 -25.40 2.34 3.37
N ALA A 238 -24.77 3.42 3.85
CA ALA A 238 -25.34 4.76 3.88
C ALA A 238 -24.27 5.84 3.69
N PRO A 239 -23.49 5.82 2.59
CA PRO A 239 -22.47 6.82 2.32
C PRO A 239 -23.04 8.22 2.17
N ALA A 240 -22.51 9.18 2.92
CA ALA A 240 -22.99 10.56 2.92
C ALA A 240 -22.37 11.37 1.77
N SER A 241 -21.06 11.19 1.52
CA SER A 241 -20.33 11.92 0.48
C SER A 241 -20.61 11.36 -0.93
N PRO A 242 -20.76 12.21 -1.95
CA PRO A 242 -20.81 11.78 -3.35
C PRO A 242 -19.59 10.96 -3.78
N VAL A 243 -18.41 11.25 -3.22
CA VAL A 243 -17.16 10.51 -3.46
C VAL A 243 -17.29 9.07 -2.96
N THR A 244 -17.75 8.90 -1.71
CA THR A 244 -17.95 7.57 -1.11
C THR A 244 -18.99 6.78 -1.91
N GLN A 245 -20.06 7.44 -2.38
CA GLN A 245 -21.05 6.82 -3.25
C GLN A 245 -20.46 6.37 -4.58
N GLY A 246 -19.50 7.14 -5.14
CA GLY A 246 -18.72 6.76 -6.32
C GLY A 246 -17.90 5.50 -6.06
N LEU A 247 -17.06 5.53 -5.02
CA LEU A 247 -16.25 4.38 -4.59
C LEU A 247 -17.08 3.13 -4.34
N LEU A 248 -18.26 3.26 -3.76
CA LEU A 248 -19.17 2.13 -3.51
C LEU A 248 -19.72 1.55 -4.82
N ARG A 249 -20.08 2.40 -5.80
CA ARG A 249 -20.51 1.94 -7.13
C ARG A 249 -19.41 1.16 -7.84
N ASP A 250 -18.17 1.65 -7.79
CA ASP A 250 -17.02 1.01 -8.43
C ASP A 250 -16.69 -0.34 -7.74
N ALA A 251 -16.72 -0.39 -6.42
CA ALA A 251 -16.54 -1.62 -5.66
C ALA A 251 -17.63 -2.67 -6.00
N THR A 252 -18.89 -2.24 -6.15
CA THR A 252 -19.99 -3.16 -6.52
C THR A 252 -19.95 -3.60 -7.97
N ALA A 253 -19.42 -2.79 -8.88
CA ALA A 253 -19.23 -3.13 -10.29
C ALA A 253 -18.09 -4.16 -10.48
N THR A 254 -17.07 -4.13 -9.62
CA THR A 254 -15.93 -5.06 -9.64
C THR A 254 -16.22 -6.38 -8.94
N LEU A 255 -17.24 -6.47 -8.10
CA LEU A 255 -17.68 -7.73 -7.50
C LEU A 255 -18.20 -8.66 -8.59
N TRP A 256 -17.39 -9.67 -8.96
CA TRP A 256 -17.74 -10.70 -9.89
C TRP A 256 -19.02 -11.43 -9.43
N ARG A 257 -20.08 -11.38 -10.24
CA ARG A 257 -21.29 -12.18 -10.03
C ARG A 257 -21.02 -13.59 -10.57
N PRO A 258 -21.10 -14.65 -9.76
CA PRO A 258 -21.02 -16.01 -10.27
C PRO A 258 -22.11 -16.21 -11.35
N GLY A 259 -21.72 -16.37 -12.61
CA GLY A 259 -22.64 -16.60 -13.73
C GLY A 259 -22.82 -15.45 -14.74
N GLY A 260 -22.15 -14.31 -14.57
CA GLY A 260 -22.15 -13.22 -15.55
C GLY A 260 -20.91 -13.24 -16.45
N ALA A 261 -21.09 -13.23 -17.75
CA ALA A 261 -19.99 -13.01 -18.70
C ALA A 261 -19.33 -11.64 -18.46
N PRO A 262 -18.00 -11.48 -18.70
CA PRO A 262 -17.33 -10.21 -18.51
C PRO A 262 -17.97 -9.13 -19.38
N ALA A 263 -18.29 -7.98 -18.78
CA ALA A 263 -18.77 -6.82 -19.52
C ALA A 263 -17.68 -6.38 -20.50
N THR A 264 -17.91 -6.59 -21.78
CA THR A 264 -17.09 -6.02 -22.85
C THR A 264 -17.20 -4.50 -22.76
N ARG A 265 -16.09 -3.83 -22.50
CA ARG A 265 -15.99 -2.37 -22.68
C ARG A 265 -16.39 -2.04 -24.10
N GLY A 266 -17.52 -1.40 -24.27
CA GLY A 266 -17.99 -0.92 -25.55
C GLY A 266 -17.03 0.18 -26.04
N SER A 267 -16.14 -0.18 -26.96
CA SER A 267 -15.50 0.79 -27.85
C SER A 267 -16.55 1.23 -28.85
N GLY A 268 -17.14 2.41 -28.62
CA GLY A 268 -17.94 3.11 -29.61
C GLY A 268 -17.05 3.56 -30.78
N ALA A 269 -17.02 2.75 -31.82
CA ALA A 269 -16.60 3.18 -33.14
C ALA A 269 -17.70 2.74 -34.10
N GLU A 270 -18.48 3.68 -34.58
CA GLU A 270 -19.43 3.51 -35.69
C GLU A 270 -18.70 3.05 -36.95
N PRO A 271 -19.25 2.10 -37.73
CA PRO A 271 -18.70 1.76 -39.02
C PRO A 271 -19.17 2.79 -40.06
N GLN A 272 -18.27 3.56 -40.64
CA GLN A 272 -18.55 4.31 -41.87
C GLN A 272 -18.77 3.33 -43.04
N LYS A 273 -19.94 3.41 -43.64
CA LYS A 273 -20.29 2.81 -44.94
C LYS A 273 -19.68 3.66 -46.06
N GLY A 274 -19.08 3.01 -47.01
CA GLY A 274 -19.07 3.50 -48.36
C GLY A 274 -17.75 3.38 -49.12
N GLY A 275 -17.76 2.64 -50.26
CA GLY A 275 -16.83 2.85 -51.34
C GLY A 275 -16.31 1.58 -52.01
N ARG A 276 -16.93 1.28 -53.14
CA ARG A 276 -16.66 0.18 -54.06
C ARG A 276 -15.32 0.26 -54.77
N GLY A 277 -14.76 -0.89 -55.11
CA GLY A 277 -14.21 -1.14 -56.44
C GLY A 277 -12.68 -1.06 -56.57
N GLY A 278 -12.07 -2.12 -57.06
CA GLY A 278 -10.73 -2.12 -57.62
C GLY A 278 -10.05 -3.49 -57.55
N GLU A 279 -9.97 -4.10 -58.70
CA GLU A 279 -9.49 -5.46 -59.00
C GLU A 279 -7.99 -5.71 -58.69
N PRO A 280 -7.51 -6.98 -58.84
CA PRO A 280 -6.23 -7.44 -58.28
C PRO A 280 -5.08 -7.30 -59.29
N GLY A 281 -3.92 -6.92 -58.77
CA GLY A 281 -2.64 -6.80 -59.50
C GLY A 281 -1.54 -7.66 -58.92
N VAL A 282 -1.28 -8.75 -59.53
CA VAL A 282 -0.05 -9.44 -60.00
C VAL A 282 1.24 -9.28 -59.14
N TRP A 283 1.78 -10.40 -58.76
CA TRP A 283 3.10 -10.81 -58.34
C TRP A 283 4.29 -10.07 -58.91
N GLY A 284 5.28 -9.78 -58.11
CA GLY A 284 6.61 -9.35 -58.50
C GLY A 284 7.67 -9.83 -57.49
N GLU A 285 8.57 -10.62 -58.01
CA GLU A 285 9.66 -11.38 -57.40
C GLU A 285 10.68 -10.52 -56.60
N ALA A 286 11.33 -11.18 -55.65
CA ALA A 286 12.54 -10.73 -54.97
C ALA A 286 13.76 -10.66 -55.90
N PRO A 287 14.82 -9.94 -55.52
CA PRO A 287 16.17 -10.51 -55.75
C PRO A 287 16.99 -10.60 -54.47
N GLU A 288 17.67 -11.73 -54.42
CA GLU A 288 18.86 -12.02 -53.60
C GLU A 288 20.00 -11.10 -53.91
N GLY A 289 20.96 -10.96 -52.98
CA GLY A 289 22.32 -10.72 -53.29
C GLY A 289 23.13 -9.85 -52.33
N THR A 290 23.91 -10.50 -51.48
CA THR A 290 25.35 -10.34 -51.21
C THR A 290 25.95 -8.98 -50.80
N SER A 291 26.44 -8.85 -49.64
CA SER A 291 27.85 -8.88 -49.18
C SER A 291 27.94 -8.65 -47.68
#